data_e899006d3bb292d9bc0d78565a184a5d
#
_entry.id   e899006d3bb292d9bc0d78565a184a5d
#
_cell.length_a   1.000
_cell.length_b   1.000
_cell.length_c   1.000
_cell.angle_alpha   90.00
_cell.angle_beta   90.00
_cell.angle_gamma   90.00
#
_symmetry.space_group_name_H-M   'P 1'
#
loop_
_entity.id
_entity.type
_entity.pdbx_description
1 polymer ?
#
loop_
_entity_poly.entity_id
_entity_poly.type
_entity_poly.pdbx_seq_one_letter_code
_entity_poly.pdbx_strand_id
1 'polypeptide(L)'
;MSIIERLKRALPARLKASTDRSSSFDETERPDIGFVACIEGGVLEAQALLLFESIRLYTGRFRNCSLYALSPRAGYEISTQARRRLDDLEVHYLDTVLNTECPEYGSANRVAAAAHIEGIYSHNILVILDSDTLFLGEPSKFILPPDIDAAVRPVDAKGISTAGTNDPFDAYWRNLCNCCDVDYDEITWSESFIDHKRIKANYNGGLVVVRSELGIMRRWADFFFKSIRQGIRPPSDDYSFRAGAGWVEQAASRLWGSNQAALSLAIWSTTRQVKELPPTYNYPLHLHDHVDRAVAKSVFPKLLHLHYHWLFAEDALSTNPLFLRGGPLSVDQRNWLRSATPLS
;
A
#
# COMPACT_ATOMS: atom_id res chain seq x y z
N MET A 1 -8.41 -19.12 -21.11
CA MET A 1 -8.86 -17.71 -21.30
C MET A 1 -8.08 -16.87 -20.33
N SER A 2 -7.27 -15.90 -20.80
CA SER A 2 -6.36 -15.15 -19.92
C SER A 2 -7.13 -14.24 -18.96
N ILE A 3 -6.52 -13.88 -17.81
CA ILE A 3 -7.03 -12.88 -16.85
C ILE A 3 -7.46 -11.60 -17.58
N ILE A 4 -6.73 -11.23 -18.60
CA ILE A 4 -6.92 -10.06 -19.45
C ILE A 4 -8.23 -10.14 -20.26
N GLU A 5 -8.59 -11.31 -20.77
CA GLU A 5 -9.86 -11.49 -21.53
C GLU A 5 -11.10 -11.48 -20.63
N ARG A 6 -10.93 -11.81 -19.34
CA ARG A 6 -12.02 -11.80 -18.36
C ARG A 6 -12.32 -10.42 -17.83
N LEU A 7 -11.30 -9.58 -17.63
CA LEU A 7 -11.47 -8.15 -17.31
C LEU A 7 -12.26 -7.41 -18.40
N LYS A 8 -12.18 -7.85 -19.68
CA LYS A 8 -12.98 -7.28 -20.78
C LYS A 8 -14.49 -7.50 -20.66
N ARG A 9 -14.92 -8.62 -20.07
CA ARG A 9 -16.34 -9.00 -19.96
C ARG A 9 -17.01 -8.47 -18.69
N ALA A 10 -16.26 -8.06 -17.70
CA ALA A 10 -16.74 -7.73 -16.37
C ALA A 10 -17.21 -6.28 -16.17
N LEU A 11 -17.18 -5.44 -17.21
CA LEU A 11 -17.78 -4.11 -17.12
C LEU A 11 -19.30 -4.24 -17.16
N PRO A 12 -20.03 -4.05 -16.06
CA PRO A 12 -21.47 -3.87 -16.15
C PRO A 12 -21.73 -2.62 -16.97
N ALA A 13 -22.68 -2.68 -17.88
CA ALA A 13 -23.24 -1.54 -18.60
C ALA A 13 -23.66 -0.37 -17.66
N ARG A 14 -23.66 -0.61 -16.35
CA ARG A 14 -23.94 0.34 -15.27
C ARG A 14 -22.83 1.39 -15.00
N LEU A 15 -21.60 1.23 -15.43
CA LEU A 15 -20.64 2.34 -15.35
C LEU A 15 -21.03 3.48 -16.31
N LYS A 16 -21.63 3.14 -17.46
CA LYS A 16 -22.23 4.15 -18.36
C LYS A 16 -23.56 4.72 -17.82
N ALA A 17 -24.29 3.96 -17.00
CA ALA A 17 -25.56 4.41 -16.42
C ALA A 17 -25.41 5.18 -15.09
N SER A 18 -24.24 5.13 -14.43
CA SER A 18 -24.00 5.92 -13.21
C SER A 18 -23.54 7.35 -13.50
N THR A 19 -23.14 7.65 -14.73
CA THR A 19 -22.90 9.04 -15.17
C THR A 19 -24.21 9.84 -15.36
N ASP A 20 -25.36 9.17 -15.44
CA ASP A 20 -26.68 9.82 -15.62
C ASP A 20 -27.46 10.00 -14.31
N ARG A 21 -26.90 9.63 -13.16
CA ARG A 21 -27.36 10.17 -11.87
C ARG A 21 -26.54 11.41 -11.56
N SER A 22 -26.95 12.53 -12.11
CA SER A 22 -26.63 13.87 -11.61
C SER A 22 -27.24 14.05 -10.21
N SER A 23 -26.71 13.34 -9.20
CA SER A 23 -26.69 13.89 -7.88
C SER A 23 -25.61 14.98 -7.95
N SER A 24 -26.02 16.22 -7.89
CA SER A 24 -25.17 17.39 -7.73
C SER A 24 -24.35 17.22 -6.45
N PHE A 25 -23.28 16.44 -6.51
CA PHE A 25 -22.21 16.52 -5.54
C PHE A 25 -21.47 17.80 -5.87
N ASP A 26 -21.56 18.74 -4.95
CA ASP A 26 -20.88 20.01 -5.02
C ASP A 26 -19.38 19.75 -5.24
N GLU A 27 -18.80 20.24 -6.35
CA GLU A 27 -17.35 20.13 -6.62
C GLU A 27 -16.50 20.74 -5.51
N THR A 28 -17.09 21.57 -4.63
CA THR A 28 -16.47 22.19 -3.46
C THR A 28 -16.16 21.19 -2.33
N GLU A 29 -16.67 19.96 -2.36
CA GLU A 29 -16.44 18.94 -1.32
C GLU A 29 -15.38 17.89 -1.68
N ARG A 30 -14.75 17.96 -2.86
CA ARG A 30 -13.71 17.00 -3.24
C ARG A 30 -12.45 17.22 -2.39
N PRO A 31 -12.01 16.21 -1.61
CA PRO A 31 -10.75 16.33 -0.88
C PRO A 31 -9.57 16.47 -1.83
N ASP A 32 -8.65 17.39 -1.53
CA ASP A 32 -7.40 17.54 -2.29
C ASP A 32 -6.41 16.46 -1.85
N ILE A 33 -6.59 15.27 -2.43
CA ILE A 33 -5.83 14.06 -2.15
C ILE A 33 -5.35 13.42 -3.44
N GLY A 34 -4.05 13.07 -3.47
CA GLY A 34 -3.45 12.24 -4.51
C GLY A 34 -3.23 10.80 -4.02
N PHE A 35 -3.80 9.81 -4.69
CA PHE A 35 -3.52 8.40 -4.47
C PHE A 35 -2.40 7.94 -5.39
N VAL A 36 -1.39 7.28 -4.86
CA VAL A 36 -0.19 6.84 -5.57
C VAL A 36 0.00 5.35 -5.41
N ALA A 37 0.09 4.63 -6.52
CA ALA A 37 0.46 3.21 -6.53
C ALA A 37 1.39 2.89 -7.70
N CYS A 38 2.17 1.82 -7.57
CA CYS A 38 2.96 1.30 -8.68
C CYS A 38 2.15 0.31 -9.52
N ILE A 39 2.45 0.25 -10.81
CA ILE A 39 1.91 -0.73 -11.75
C ILE A 39 3.03 -1.28 -12.61
N GLU A 40 3.04 -2.59 -12.81
CA GLU A 40 4.04 -3.27 -13.65
C GLU A 40 3.35 -4.41 -14.41
N GLY A 41 3.89 -4.78 -15.54
CA GLY A 41 3.37 -5.88 -16.35
C GLY A 41 3.20 -7.20 -15.57
N GLY A 42 2.27 -8.02 -15.98
CA GLY A 42 1.98 -9.31 -15.36
C GLY A 42 0.97 -9.22 -14.21
N VAL A 43 1.24 -9.92 -13.09
CA VAL A 43 0.31 -10.01 -11.94
C VAL A 43 0.06 -8.64 -11.31
N LEU A 44 1.10 -7.82 -11.18
CA LEU A 44 1.00 -6.48 -10.59
C LEU A 44 0.12 -5.54 -11.40
N GLU A 45 0.04 -5.73 -12.73
CA GLU A 45 -0.88 -5.00 -13.61
C GLU A 45 -2.35 -5.23 -13.19
N ALA A 46 -2.72 -6.50 -13.03
CA ALA A 46 -4.08 -6.86 -12.62
C ALA A 46 -4.42 -6.36 -11.21
N GLN A 47 -3.47 -6.44 -10.29
CA GLN A 47 -3.64 -5.97 -8.91
C GLN A 47 -3.83 -4.45 -8.86
N ALA A 48 -3.00 -3.68 -9.56
CA ALA A 48 -3.11 -2.23 -9.60
C ALA A 48 -4.44 -1.77 -10.23
N LEU A 49 -4.87 -2.41 -11.32
CA LEU A 49 -6.17 -2.12 -11.92
C LEU A 49 -7.33 -2.40 -10.97
N LEU A 50 -7.28 -3.52 -10.23
CA LEU A 50 -8.28 -3.85 -9.22
C LEU A 50 -8.32 -2.79 -8.10
N LEU A 51 -7.15 -2.34 -7.65
CA LEU A 51 -7.03 -1.26 -6.67
C LEU A 51 -7.71 0.02 -7.18
N PHE A 52 -7.33 0.52 -8.37
CA PHE A 52 -7.89 1.76 -8.90
C PHE A 52 -9.41 1.67 -9.16
N GLU A 53 -9.90 0.51 -9.63
CA GLU A 53 -11.35 0.26 -9.72
C GLU A 53 -12.02 0.35 -8.35
N SER A 54 -11.43 -0.25 -7.32
CA SER A 54 -11.99 -0.21 -5.97
C SER A 54 -12.09 1.22 -5.43
N ILE A 55 -11.11 2.07 -5.75
CA ILE A 55 -11.15 3.49 -5.38
C ILE A 55 -12.34 4.17 -6.07
N ARG A 56 -12.51 4.02 -7.38
CA ARG A 56 -13.63 4.63 -8.12
C ARG A 56 -15.00 4.14 -7.67
N LEU A 57 -15.10 2.88 -7.24
CA LEU A 57 -16.39 2.26 -6.90
C LEU A 57 -16.80 2.46 -5.44
N TYR A 58 -15.85 2.39 -4.49
CA TYR A 58 -16.19 2.19 -3.08
C TYR A 58 -15.70 3.26 -2.11
N THR A 59 -14.91 4.25 -2.55
CA THR A 59 -14.36 5.25 -1.62
C THR A 59 -15.25 6.47 -1.38
N GLY A 60 -16.50 6.46 -1.83
CA GLY A 60 -17.44 7.55 -1.57
C GLY A 60 -16.97 8.89 -2.15
N ARG A 61 -16.81 9.92 -1.31
CA ARG A 61 -16.36 11.26 -1.74
C ARG A 61 -14.92 11.30 -2.26
N PHE A 62 -14.10 10.27 -2.01
CA PHE A 62 -12.72 10.18 -2.51
C PHE A 62 -12.64 9.60 -3.92
N ARG A 63 -13.72 9.05 -4.46
CA ARG A 63 -13.72 8.38 -5.76
C ARG A 63 -13.23 9.24 -6.93
N ASN A 64 -13.41 10.55 -6.85
CA ASN A 64 -13.00 11.50 -7.88
C ASN A 64 -11.64 12.16 -7.59
N CYS A 65 -10.92 11.76 -6.54
CA CYS A 65 -9.58 12.23 -6.25
C CYS A 65 -8.59 11.81 -7.33
N SER A 66 -7.45 12.52 -7.41
CA SER A 66 -6.39 12.24 -8.37
C SER A 66 -5.77 10.88 -8.11
N LEU A 67 -5.60 10.07 -9.15
CA LEU A 67 -4.98 8.75 -9.10
C LEU A 67 -3.71 8.76 -9.95
N TYR A 68 -2.61 8.25 -9.41
CA TYR A 68 -1.32 8.17 -10.07
C TYR A 68 -0.84 6.72 -10.08
N ALA A 69 -0.58 6.20 -11.28
CA ALA A 69 0.02 4.89 -11.52
C ALA A 69 1.42 5.09 -12.09
N LEU A 70 2.44 4.51 -11.46
CA LEU A 70 3.82 4.66 -11.92
C LEU A 70 4.45 3.31 -12.25
N SER A 71 5.25 3.27 -13.33
CA SER A 71 6.13 2.14 -13.68
C SER A 71 7.60 2.56 -13.48
N PRO A 72 8.13 2.50 -12.24
CA PRO A 72 9.40 3.14 -11.90
C PRO A 72 10.65 2.39 -12.36
N ARG A 73 10.56 1.21 -12.95
CA ARG A 73 11.72 0.45 -13.45
C ARG A 73 11.53 -0.03 -14.88
N ALA A 74 12.63 -0.09 -15.63
CA ALA A 74 12.63 -0.56 -17.02
C ALA A 74 12.36 -2.07 -17.12
N GLY A 75 11.77 -2.53 -18.22
CA GLY A 75 11.55 -3.94 -18.53
C GLY A 75 10.28 -4.53 -17.90
N TYR A 76 9.42 -3.70 -17.33
CA TYR A 76 8.15 -4.12 -16.69
C TYR A 76 6.96 -3.34 -17.24
N GLU A 77 7.00 -3.08 -18.56
CA GLU A 77 5.99 -2.29 -19.28
C GLU A 77 4.60 -2.93 -19.14
N ILE A 78 3.60 -2.09 -18.97
CA ILE A 78 2.20 -2.54 -18.91
C ILE A 78 1.64 -2.82 -20.30
N SER A 79 0.64 -3.68 -20.37
CA SER A 79 -0.05 -3.99 -21.62
C SER A 79 -0.83 -2.77 -22.15
N THR A 80 -1.01 -2.72 -23.48
CA THR A 80 -1.88 -1.71 -24.12
C THR A 80 -3.30 -1.74 -23.56
N GLN A 81 -3.78 -2.89 -23.10
CA GLN A 81 -5.07 -3.02 -22.49
C GLN A 81 -5.13 -2.36 -21.09
N ALA A 82 -4.10 -2.60 -20.27
CA ALA A 82 -3.99 -1.94 -18.96
C ALA A 82 -3.92 -0.43 -19.13
N ARG A 83 -3.15 0.05 -20.11
CA ARG A 83 -3.09 1.47 -20.43
C ARG A 83 -4.46 2.06 -20.70
N ARG A 84 -5.23 1.46 -21.60
CA ARG A 84 -6.60 1.90 -21.90
C ARG A 84 -7.50 1.85 -20.67
N ARG A 85 -7.32 0.83 -19.81
CA ARG A 85 -8.11 0.72 -18.59
C ARG A 85 -7.78 1.81 -17.57
N LEU A 86 -6.51 2.21 -17.46
CA LEU A 86 -6.11 3.37 -16.65
C LEU A 86 -6.74 4.65 -17.19
N ASP A 87 -6.75 4.84 -18.52
CA ASP A 87 -7.42 6.00 -19.16
C ASP A 87 -8.91 6.01 -18.84
N ASP A 88 -9.63 4.86 -18.96
CA ASP A 88 -11.05 4.73 -18.61
C ASP A 88 -11.34 5.05 -17.14
N LEU A 89 -10.37 4.81 -16.26
CA LEU A 89 -10.45 5.09 -14.82
C LEU A 89 -9.93 6.48 -14.46
N GLU A 90 -9.56 7.29 -15.45
CA GLU A 90 -8.97 8.62 -15.25
C GLU A 90 -7.76 8.58 -14.31
N VAL A 91 -6.86 7.61 -14.52
CA VAL A 91 -5.61 7.45 -13.77
C VAL A 91 -4.47 8.10 -14.55
N HIS A 92 -3.72 8.98 -13.92
CA HIS A 92 -2.50 9.56 -14.48
C HIS A 92 -1.41 8.50 -14.48
N TYR A 93 -1.07 7.98 -15.64
CA TYR A 93 0.02 7.01 -15.79
C TYR A 93 1.33 7.70 -16.14
N LEU A 94 2.37 7.40 -15.36
CA LEU A 94 3.73 7.89 -15.56
C LEU A 94 4.68 6.72 -15.79
N ASP A 95 5.20 6.65 -17.00
CA ASP A 95 6.23 5.69 -17.41
C ASP A 95 7.59 6.36 -17.30
N THR A 96 8.10 6.43 -16.08
CA THR A 96 9.37 7.10 -15.79
C THR A 96 10.25 6.19 -14.93
N VAL A 97 11.43 5.84 -15.43
CA VAL A 97 12.39 5.02 -14.70
C VAL A 97 12.97 5.82 -13.54
N LEU A 98 12.62 5.46 -12.33
CA LEU A 98 12.99 6.12 -11.07
C LEU A 98 13.82 5.21 -10.17
N ASN A 99 13.58 3.90 -10.17
CA ASN A 99 14.32 2.92 -9.38
C ASN A 99 15.49 2.36 -10.19
N THR A 100 16.61 3.08 -10.17
CA THR A 100 17.85 2.67 -10.86
C THR A 100 18.88 2.07 -9.90
N GLU A 101 18.73 2.26 -8.59
CA GLU A 101 19.73 1.85 -7.59
C GLU A 101 19.51 0.42 -7.06
N CYS A 102 18.27 -0.06 -7.04
CA CYS A 102 17.94 -1.45 -6.63
C CYS A 102 16.72 -1.99 -7.40
N PRO A 103 16.85 -2.14 -8.72
CA PRO A 103 15.73 -2.57 -9.58
C PRO A 103 15.25 -3.99 -9.26
N GLU A 104 16.07 -4.83 -8.62
CA GLU A 104 15.71 -6.16 -8.14
C GLU A 104 14.72 -6.13 -6.97
N TYR A 105 14.65 -5.02 -6.23
CA TYR A 105 13.76 -4.88 -5.09
C TYR A 105 12.50 -4.06 -5.44
N GLY A 106 11.43 -4.74 -5.86
CA GLY A 106 10.18 -4.11 -6.31
C GLY A 106 9.55 -3.15 -5.31
N SER A 107 9.74 -3.35 -3.98
CA SER A 107 9.23 -2.42 -2.97
C SER A 107 9.92 -1.05 -2.99
N ALA A 108 11.11 -0.92 -3.60
CA ALA A 108 11.77 0.36 -3.81
C ALA A 108 11.03 1.23 -4.84
N ASN A 109 10.27 0.62 -5.74
CA ASN A 109 9.45 1.34 -6.72
C ASN A 109 8.49 2.30 -6.05
N ARG A 110 7.80 1.84 -5.00
CA ARG A 110 6.87 2.65 -4.22
C ARG A 110 7.58 3.84 -3.56
N VAL A 111 8.79 3.63 -3.04
CA VAL A 111 9.59 4.70 -2.43
C VAL A 111 9.90 5.78 -3.45
N ALA A 112 10.40 5.38 -4.62
CA ALA A 112 10.74 6.30 -5.70
C ALA A 112 9.50 7.02 -6.27
N ALA A 113 8.40 6.27 -6.48
CA ALA A 113 7.14 6.80 -6.98
C ALA A 113 6.53 7.84 -6.02
N ALA A 114 6.49 7.55 -4.73
CA ALA A 114 5.95 8.46 -3.72
C ALA A 114 6.72 9.80 -3.67
N ALA A 115 8.06 9.73 -3.68
CA ALA A 115 8.92 10.90 -3.69
C ALA A 115 8.75 11.74 -4.97
N HIS A 116 8.62 11.06 -6.13
CA HIS A 116 8.42 11.73 -7.41
C HIS A 116 7.11 12.51 -7.44
N ILE A 117 6.00 11.88 -7.02
CA ILE A 117 4.69 12.55 -6.99
C ILE A 117 4.69 13.72 -5.99
N GLU A 118 5.25 13.54 -4.80
CA GLU A 118 5.39 14.65 -3.83
C GLU A 118 6.21 15.82 -4.38
N GLY A 119 7.15 15.55 -5.28
CA GLY A 119 8.01 16.57 -5.88
C GLY A 119 7.37 17.36 -7.02
N ILE A 120 6.40 16.79 -7.73
CA ILE A 120 5.86 17.38 -8.96
C ILE A 120 4.38 17.78 -8.90
N TYR A 121 3.62 17.26 -7.96
CA TYR A 121 2.20 17.57 -7.80
C TYR A 121 1.92 18.21 -6.44
N SER A 122 1.08 19.24 -6.45
CA SER A 122 0.66 19.94 -5.23
C SER A 122 -0.68 19.38 -4.76
N HIS A 123 -0.63 18.45 -3.82
CA HIS A 123 -1.79 17.96 -3.07
C HIS A 123 -1.63 18.29 -1.60
N ASN A 124 -2.74 18.52 -0.90
CA ASN A 124 -2.69 18.69 0.56
C ASN A 124 -2.28 17.38 1.24
N ILE A 125 -2.76 16.25 0.71
CA ILE A 125 -2.51 14.93 1.27
C ILE A 125 -2.11 13.97 0.14
N LEU A 126 -1.10 13.13 0.41
CA LEU A 126 -0.76 11.98 -0.41
C LEU A 126 -1.12 10.69 0.32
N VAL A 127 -1.69 9.75 -0.43
CA VAL A 127 -2.00 8.39 0.01
C VAL A 127 -1.20 7.42 -0.84
N ILE A 128 -0.21 6.77 -0.22
CA ILE A 128 0.65 5.79 -0.90
C ILE A 128 0.11 4.39 -0.62
N LEU A 129 -0.04 3.60 -1.67
CA LEU A 129 -0.68 2.29 -1.63
C LEU A 129 0.19 1.21 -2.28
N ASP A 130 0.13 -0.01 -1.74
CA ASP A 130 0.57 -1.20 -2.46
C ASP A 130 -0.49 -1.61 -3.49
N SER A 131 -0.05 -2.14 -4.64
CA SER A 131 -0.93 -2.58 -5.72
C SER A 131 -1.84 -3.74 -5.32
N ASP A 132 -1.42 -4.57 -4.37
CA ASP A 132 -2.15 -5.72 -3.82
C ASP A 132 -3.06 -5.35 -2.64
N THR A 133 -3.61 -4.15 -2.69
CA THR A 133 -4.61 -3.65 -1.73
C THR A 133 -5.92 -3.30 -2.43
N LEU A 134 -7.00 -3.15 -1.69
CA LEU A 134 -8.26 -2.65 -2.25
C LEU A 134 -9.15 -2.01 -1.19
N PHE A 135 -10.07 -1.15 -1.64
CA PHE A 135 -11.06 -0.48 -0.80
C PHE A 135 -12.41 -1.20 -0.84
N LEU A 136 -13.05 -1.27 0.34
CA LEU A 136 -14.42 -1.78 0.52
C LEU A 136 -15.38 -0.69 1.00
N GLY A 137 -14.87 0.49 1.34
CA GLY A 137 -15.67 1.60 1.86
C GLY A 137 -14.92 2.92 1.89
N GLU A 138 -15.61 3.98 2.29
CA GLU A 138 -15.08 5.33 2.34
C GLU A 138 -13.99 5.50 3.42
N PRO A 139 -12.77 5.90 3.06
CA PRO A 139 -11.66 6.03 3.99
C PRO A 139 -11.65 7.40 4.69
N SER A 140 -12.64 7.69 5.52
CA SER A 140 -12.84 9.00 6.16
C SER A 140 -11.64 9.49 6.98
N LYS A 141 -10.77 8.57 7.47
CA LYS A 141 -9.56 8.91 8.23
C LYS A 141 -8.42 9.46 7.36
N PHE A 142 -8.56 9.51 6.05
CA PHE A 142 -7.58 10.14 5.16
C PHE A 142 -7.67 11.68 5.16
N ILE A 143 -8.77 12.23 5.67
CA ILE A 143 -8.82 13.65 5.99
C ILE A 143 -8.12 13.83 7.34
N LEU A 144 -6.87 14.29 7.28
CA LEU A 144 -6.07 14.51 8.46
C LEU A 144 -6.53 15.79 9.17
N PRO A 145 -6.85 15.73 10.47
CA PRO A 145 -7.10 16.94 11.25
C PRO A 145 -5.82 17.80 11.35
N PRO A 146 -5.93 19.08 11.68
CA PRO A 146 -4.78 20.02 11.66
C PRO A 146 -3.61 19.61 12.55
N ASP A 147 -3.84 18.83 13.58
CA ASP A 147 -2.86 18.33 14.54
C ASP A 147 -2.27 16.97 14.16
N ILE A 148 -2.57 16.46 12.95
CA ILE A 148 -2.04 15.18 12.45
C ILE A 148 -1.37 15.41 11.09
N ASP A 149 -0.14 14.97 10.98
CA ASP A 149 0.69 15.10 9.78
C ASP A 149 0.81 13.80 9.00
N ALA A 150 0.76 12.68 9.69
CA ALA A 150 0.81 11.35 9.09
C ALA A 150 -0.17 10.38 9.74
N ALA A 151 -0.80 9.54 8.94
CA ALA A 151 -1.62 8.44 9.42
C ALA A 151 -1.15 7.13 8.77
N VAL A 152 -0.82 6.14 9.60
CA VAL A 152 -0.11 4.92 9.21
C VAL A 152 -0.64 3.72 9.98
N ARG A 153 -0.25 2.52 9.54
CA ARG A 153 -0.48 1.29 10.30
C ARG A 153 0.85 0.75 10.81
N PRO A 154 0.92 0.24 12.04
CA PRO A 154 2.06 -0.57 12.46
C PRO A 154 2.27 -1.76 11.52
N VAL A 155 3.50 -2.28 11.46
CA VAL A 155 3.77 -3.53 10.74
C VAL A 155 2.93 -4.69 11.29
N ASP A 156 2.61 -5.65 10.44
CA ASP A 156 1.76 -6.77 10.82
C ASP A 156 2.44 -7.69 11.84
N ALA A 157 3.70 -7.97 11.67
CA ALA A 157 4.52 -8.71 12.62
C ALA A 157 5.84 -7.96 12.86
N LYS A 158 6.52 -8.29 13.97
CA LYS A 158 7.82 -7.69 14.33
C LYS A 158 8.80 -7.68 13.15
N GLY A 159 8.95 -8.80 12.45
CA GLY A 159 9.87 -8.91 11.31
C GLY A 159 11.24 -8.34 11.65
N ILE A 160 11.73 -7.41 10.82
CA ILE A 160 13.03 -6.72 11.00
C ILE A 160 12.98 -5.56 12.00
N SER A 161 11.84 -5.31 12.66
CA SER A 161 11.74 -4.25 13.69
C SER A 161 12.57 -4.60 14.91
N THR A 162 12.98 -3.59 15.68
CA THR A 162 13.74 -3.81 16.91
C THR A 162 12.85 -3.66 18.16
N ALA A 163 13.04 -4.57 19.11
CA ALA A 163 12.49 -4.46 20.46
C ALA A 163 13.50 -3.82 21.46
N GLY A 164 14.58 -3.23 20.97
CA GLY A 164 15.60 -2.55 21.76
C GLY A 164 16.88 -3.37 21.91
N THR A 165 17.73 -2.99 22.85
CA THR A 165 19.17 -3.33 22.97
C THR A 165 19.51 -4.82 22.84
N ASN A 166 18.70 -5.76 23.11
CA ASN A 166 19.01 -7.20 22.99
C ASN A 166 18.36 -7.85 21.76
N ASP A 167 17.76 -7.04 20.89
CA ASP A 167 17.13 -7.53 19.69
C ASP A 167 18.17 -7.74 18.58
N PRO A 168 18.12 -8.83 17.81
CA PRO A 168 19.07 -9.08 16.71
C PRO A 168 19.06 -8.01 15.63
N PHE A 169 17.96 -7.23 15.50
CA PHE A 169 17.87 -6.12 14.55
C PHE A 169 18.25 -4.76 15.15
N ASP A 170 18.60 -4.65 16.44
CA ASP A 170 18.89 -3.36 17.07
C ASP A 170 20.09 -2.66 16.43
N ALA A 171 21.14 -3.42 16.14
CA ALA A 171 22.33 -2.88 15.47
C ALA A 171 22.00 -2.33 14.07
N TYR A 172 21.14 -3.01 13.32
CA TYR A 172 20.67 -2.51 12.02
C TYR A 172 19.93 -1.18 12.16
N TRP A 173 18.99 -1.07 13.10
CA TRP A 173 18.23 0.14 13.34
C TRP A 173 19.11 1.31 13.77
N ARG A 174 20.08 1.08 14.68
CA ARG A 174 21.05 2.12 15.07
C ARG A 174 21.92 2.57 13.90
N ASN A 175 22.41 1.65 13.09
CA ASN A 175 23.18 1.98 11.89
C ASN A 175 22.36 2.77 10.88
N LEU A 176 21.08 2.41 10.68
CA LEU A 176 20.17 3.14 9.80
C LEU A 176 19.90 4.55 10.34
N CYS A 177 19.66 4.69 11.64
CA CYS A 177 19.49 6.00 12.31
C CYS A 177 20.75 6.87 12.14
N ASN A 178 21.93 6.33 12.40
CA ASN A 178 23.20 7.05 12.21
C ASN A 178 23.41 7.47 10.75
N CYS A 179 23.10 6.59 9.80
CA CYS A 179 23.15 6.90 8.38
C CYS A 179 22.25 8.10 8.01
N CYS A 180 21.08 8.17 8.61
CA CYS A 180 20.05 9.16 8.30
C CYS A 180 20.07 10.41 9.20
N ASP A 181 21.03 10.50 10.13
CA ASP A 181 21.12 11.57 11.14
C ASP A 181 19.83 11.70 11.97
N VAL A 182 19.24 10.56 12.35
CA VAL A 182 18.04 10.46 13.19
C VAL A 182 18.42 9.93 14.55
N ASP A 183 17.96 10.59 15.61
CA ASP A 183 18.16 10.08 16.96
C ASP A 183 17.32 8.82 17.19
N TYR A 184 18.00 7.70 17.43
CA TYR A 184 17.37 6.41 17.68
C TYR A 184 16.44 6.45 18.90
N ASP A 185 16.80 7.18 19.94
CA ASP A 185 16.04 7.19 21.19
C ASP A 185 14.75 8.03 21.07
N GLU A 186 14.70 8.97 20.12
CA GLU A 186 13.51 9.74 19.82
C GLU A 186 12.44 8.97 19.03
N ILE A 187 12.78 7.82 18.41
CA ILE A 187 11.78 6.99 17.74
C ILE A 187 10.89 6.36 18.82
N THR A 188 9.59 6.65 18.75
CA THR A 188 8.61 6.14 19.71
C THR A 188 8.47 4.61 19.65
N TRP A 189 7.70 4.08 20.58
CA TRP A 189 7.33 2.67 20.61
C TRP A 189 5.94 2.47 20.02
N SER A 190 5.76 1.36 19.32
CA SER A 190 4.50 0.88 18.77
C SER A 190 4.34 -0.60 19.08
N GLU A 191 3.20 -1.18 18.71
CA GLU A 191 2.93 -2.61 18.82
C GLU A 191 2.61 -3.19 17.44
N SER A 192 3.28 -4.28 17.06
CA SER A 192 2.95 -5.02 15.85
C SER A 192 1.57 -5.67 15.96
N PHE A 193 0.85 -5.72 14.82
CA PHE A 193 -0.59 -6.02 14.84
C PHE A 193 -0.94 -7.49 15.13
N ILE A 194 -0.12 -8.45 14.67
CA ILE A 194 -0.42 -9.89 14.76
C ILE A 194 0.24 -10.53 15.98
N ASP A 195 1.54 -10.29 16.16
CA ASP A 195 2.34 -10.94 17.20
C ASP A 195 2.49 -10.10 18.48
N HIS A 196 1.85 -8.93 18.52
CA HIS A 196 1.75 -8.05 19.69
C HIS A 196 3.11 -7.74 20.35
N LYS A 197 4.14 -7.56 19.52
CA LYS A 197 5.48 -7.21 20.01
C LYS A 197 5.59 -5.69 20.15
N ARG A 198 6.09 -5.25 21.30
CA ARG A 198 6.50 -3.86 21.50
C ARG A 198 7.81 -3.64 20.76
N ILE A 199 7.79 -2.74 19.79
CA ILE A 199 8.90 -2.44 18.87
C ILE A 199 9.10 -0.94 18.77
N LYS A 200 10.30 -0.49 18.37
CA LYS A 200 10.46 0.87 17.83
C LYS A 200 9.48 1.04 16.66
N ALA A 201 8.79 2.17 16.60
CA ALA A 201 7.74 2.40 15.63
C ALA A 201 8.22 2.06 14.22
N ASN A 202 7.60 1.05 13.64
CA ASN A 202 7.82 0.60 12.28
C ASN A 202 6.47 0.44 11.59
N TYR A 203 6.32 1.07 10.41
CA TYR A 203 5.04 1.21 9.75
C TYR A 203 4.97 0.41 8.46
N ASN A 204 3.80 -0.21 8.27
CA ASN A 204 3.51 -0.97 7.05
C ASN A 204 3.39 0.01 5.86
N GLY A 205 4.21 -0.22 4.83
CA GLY A 205 4.24 0.64 3.67
C GLY A 205 3.06 0.46 2.69
N GLY A 206 2.19 -0.54 2.92
CA GLY A 206 1.04 -0.82 2.04
C GLY A 206 -0.07 0.22 2.10
N LEU A 207 -0.06 1.07 3.13
CA LEU A 207 -0.93 2.24 3.27
C LEU A 207 -0.22 3.31 4.10
N VAL A 208 0.08 4.45 3.48
CA VAL A 208 0.68 5.62 4.13
C VAL A 208 -0.07 6.87 3.72
N VAL A 209 -0.52 7.66 4.68
CA VAL A 209 -1.22 8.93 4.45
C VAL A 209 -0.40 10.04 5.07
N VAL A 210 -0.02 11.07 4.30
CA VAL A 210 0.83 12.16 4.79
C VAL A 210 0.40 13.52 4.25
N ARG A 211 0.71 14.59 5.00
CA ARG A 211 0.69 15.95 4.46
C ARG A 211 1.85 16.12 3.49
N SER A 212 1.52 16.44 2.25
CA SER A 212 2.51 16.55 1.16
C SER A 212 3.53 17.67 1.39
N GLU A 213 3.11 18.78 1.98
CA GLU A 213 3.97 19.95 2.24
C GLU A 213 5.19 19.66 3.13
N LEU A 214 5.14 18.59 3.93
CA LEU A 214 6.21 18.24 4.86
C LEU A 214 7.39 17.52 4.20
N GLY A 215 7.26 17.06 2.96
CA GLY A 215 8.33 16.39 2.23
C GLY A 215 8.73 15.02 2.79
N ILE A 216 7.82 14.33 3.47
CA ILE A 216 8.07 13.03 4.10
C ILE A 216 8.43 11.98 3.06
N MET A 217 7.79 11.97 1.90
CA MET A 217 8.04 10.96 0.85
C MET A 217 9.40 11.16 0.19
N ARG A 218 9.81 12.39 -0.07
CA ARG A 218 11.15 12.70 -0.58
C ARG A 218 12.23 12.33 0.45
N ARG A 219 11.99 12.59 1.73
CA ARG A 219 12.88 12.17 2.81
C ARG A 219 12.95 10.65 2.94
N TRP A 220 11.84 9.96 2.75
CA TRP A 220 11.81 8.48 2.70
C TRP A 220 12.72 7.94 1.60
N ALA A 221 12.61 8.48 0.39
CA ALA A 221 13.48 8.07 -0.71
C ALA A 221 14.95 8.38 -0.43
N ASP A 222 15.25 9.57 0.09
CA ASP A 222 16.61 9.97 0.44
C ASP A 222 17.22 8.99 1.49
N PHE A 223 16.53 8.69 2.56
CA PHE A 223 16.98 7.78 3.59
C PHE A 223 17.14 6.35 3.08
N PHE A 224 16.15 5.85 2.35
CA PHE A 224 16.19 4.51 1.81
C PHE A 224 17.35 4.33 0.83
N PHE A 225 17.47 5.16 -0.19
CA PHE A 225 18.55 5.03 -1.17
C PHE A 225 19.93 5.36 -0.58
N LYS A 226 20.05 6.27 0.38
CA LYS A 226 21.28 6.50 1.14
C LYS A 226 21.73 5.23 1.88
N SER A 227 20.80 4.52 2.51
CA SER A 227 21.10 3.25 3.19
C SER A 227 21.56 2.17 2.21
N ILE A 228 20.95 2.07 1.04
CA ILE A 228 21.35 1.14 -0.03
C ILE A 228 22.78 1.43 -0.47
N ARG A 229 23.10 2.68 -0.80
CA ARG A 229 24.45 3.09 -1.23
C ARG A 229 25.53 2.82 -0.16
N GLN A 230 25.17 2.88 1.11
CA GLN A 230 26.08 2.58 2.23
C GLN A 230 26.10 1.09 2.64
N GLY A 231 25.36 0.22 1.93
CA GLY A 231 25.29 -1.20 2.21
C GLY A 231 24.58 -1.53 3.54
N ILE A 232 23.79 -0.59 4.10
CA ILE A 232 23.03 -0.81 5.33
C ILE A 232 21.76 -1.56 5.00
N ARG A 233 21.70 -2.80 5.49
CA ARG A 233 20.57 -3.70 5.26
C ARG A 233 20.29 -4.54 6.50
N PRO A 234 19.06 -5.04 6.68
CA PRO A 234 18.75 -5.96 7.77
C PRO A 234 19.67 -7.20 7.70
N PRO A 235 20.12 -7.75 8.82
CA PRO A 235 20.69 -9.08 8.83
C PRO A 235 19.62 -10.03 8.27
N SER A 236 19.94 -10.74 7.19
CA SER A 236 19.04 -11.68 6.57
C SER A 236 19.58 -13.07 6.71
N ASP A 237 18.79 -13.98 7.26
CA ASP A 237 18.90 -15.39 6.93
C ASP A 237 18.24 -15.58 5.55
N ASP A 238 18.53 -16.66 4.85
CA ASP A 238 17.99 -16.94 3.51
C ASP A 238 16.48 -17.28 3.58
N TYR A 239 15.65 -16.28 3.91
CA TYR A 239 14.19 -16.43 3.96
C TYR A 239 13.59 -16.39 2.57
N SER A 240 12.68 -17.32 2.29
CA SER A 240 11.79 -17.25 1.15
C SER A 240 10.49 -16.56 1.58
N PHE A 241 10.09 -15.49 0.89
CA PHE A 241 8.82 -14.81 1.10
C PHE A 241 7.92 -14.95 -0.11
N ARG A 242 6.63 -15.09 0.12
CA ARG A 242 5.61 -14.94 -0.92
C ARG A 242 4.93 -13.59 -0.74
N ALA A 243 5.09 -12.70 -1.73
CA ALA A 243 4.47 -11.38 -1.79
C ALA A 243 3.33 -11.37 -2.82
N GLY A 244 2.73 -10.20 -3.07
CA GLY A 244 1.65 -10.05 -4.02
C GLY A 244 1.96 -10.56 -5.44
N ALA A 245 3.20 -10.41 -5.89
CA ALA A 245 3.65 -10.89 -7.19
C ALA A 245 4.14 -12.34 -7.22
N GLY A 246 4.13 -13.05 -6.08
CA GLY A 246 4.65 -14.41 -5.96
C GLY A 246 5.87 -14.54 -5.06
N TRP A 247 6.72 -15.55 -5.30
CA TRP A 247 7.94 -15.76 -4.52
C TRP A 247 8.97 -14.66 -4.76
N VAL A 248 9.50 -14.10 -3.68
CA VAL A 248 10.50 -13.05 -3.71
C VAL A 248 11.88 -13.67 -3.95
N GLU A 249 12.61 -13.16 -4.94
CA GLU A 249 13.97 -13.58 -5.23
C GLU A 249 14.93 -13.27 -4.07
N GLN A 250 16.01 -14.07 -3.94
CA GLN A 250 16.97 -13.96 -2.84
C GLN A 250 17.60 -12.56 -2.74
N ALA A 251 17.93 -11.93 -3.85
CA ALA A 251 18.49 -10.57 -3.86
C ALA A 251 17.53 -9.55 -3.23
N ALA A 252 16.24 -9.63 -3.57
CA ALA A 252 15.21 -8.78 -3.01
C ALA A 252 14.87 -9.12 -1.55
N SER A 253 14.96 -10.40 -1.17
CA SER A 253 14.67 -10.85 0.21
C SER A 253 15.65 -10.25 1.23
N ARG A 254 16.90 -9.99 0.83
CA ARG A 254 17.91 -9.34 1.68
C ARG A 254 17.60 -7.90 2.04
N LEU A 255 16.72 -7.25 1.28
CA LEU A 255 16.25 -5.87 1.51
C LEU A 255 14.86 -5.83 2.15
N TRP A 256 14.26 -7.01 2.42
CA TRP A 256 12.87 -7.08 2.88
C TRP A 256 12.64 -6.26 4.15
N GLY A 257 11.65 -5.37 4.09
CA GLY A 257 11.28 -4.48 5.20
C GLY A 257 12.15 -3.23 5.35
N SER A 258 13.33 -3.13 4.69
CA SER A 258 14.22 -1.97 4.81
C SER A 258 13.56 -0.66 4.39
N ASN A 259 12.72 -0.68 3.36
CA ASN A 259 11.93 0.46 2.94
C ASN A 259 10.94 0.93 4.02
N GLN A 260 10.36 0.01 4.80
CA GLN A 260 9.44 0.35 5.91
C GLN A 260 10.21 0.96 7.10
N ALA A 261 11.39 0.42 7.42
CA ALA A 261 12.26 1.02 8.43
C ALA A 261 12.66 2.46 8.05
N ALA A 262 13.08 2.68 6.80
CA ALA A 262 13.40 4.02 6.29
C ALA A 262 12.18 4.95 6.29
N LEU A 263 10.97 4.46 5.99
CA LEU A 263 9.73 5.22 6.10
C LEU A 263 9.51 5.71 7.53
N SER A 264 9.67 4.83 8.49
CA SER A 264 9.48 5.16 9.90
C SER A 264 10.45 6.24 10.36
N LEU A 265 11.72 6.15 9.96
CA LEU A 265 12.70 7.21 10.22
C LEU A 265 12.33 8.52 9.54
N ALA A 266 11.89 8.49 8.28
CA ALA A 266 11.48 9.69 7.56
C ALA A 266 10.30 10.40 8.24
N ILE A 267 9.32 9.66 8.73
CA ILE A 267 8.20 10.21 9.50
C ILE A 267 8.71 10.83 10.80
N TRP A 268 9.43 10.07 11.64
CA TRP A 268 9.87 10.52 12.97
C TRP A 268 10.92 11.60 12.95
N SER A 269 11.70 11.72 11.90
CA SER A 269 12.63 12.86 11.70
C SER A 269 11.91 14.15 11.26
N THR A 270 10.65 14.05 10.83
CA THR A 270 9.88 15.18 10.31
C THR A 270 8.83 15.67 11.29
N THR A 271 8.08 14.76 11.93
CA THR A 271 6.95 15.12 12.80
C THR A 271 6.76 14.16 13.97
N ARG A 272 6.08 14.65 15.01
CA ARG A 272 5.55 13.85 16.12
C ARG A 272 4.02 13.69 16.06
N GLN A 273 3.38 14.36 15.10
CA GLN A 273 1.92 14.36 14.89
C GLN A 273 1.50 13.15 14.03
N VAL A 274 1.75 11.97 14.55
CA VAL A 274 1.50 10.69 13.87
C VAL A 274 0.32 9.98 14.49
N LYS A 275 -0.61 9.53 13.66
CA LYS A 275 -1.78 8.74 14.07
C LYS A 275 -1.72 7.33 13.53
N GLU A 276 -1.86 6.35 14.39
CA GLU A 276 -2.10 4.98 13.95
C GLU A 276 -3.56 4.81 13.51
N LEU A 277 -3.73 4.33 12.27
CA LEU A 277 -5.04 4.00 11.71
C LEU A 277 -5.60 2.75 12.40
N PRO A 278 -6.92 2.65 12.60
CA PRO A 278 -7.53 1.46 13.17
C PRO A 278 -7.38 0.23 12.24
N PRO A 279 -7.50 -0.99 12.77
CA PRO A 279 -7.36 -2.24 12.00
C PRO A 279 -8.34 -2.43 10.83
N THR A 280 -9.34 -1.57 10.70
CA THR A 280 -10.22 -1.53 9.51
C THR A 280 -9.53 -0.99 8.27
N TYR A 281 -8.31 -0.45 8.40
CA TYR A 281 -7.44 0.03 7.33
C TYR A 281 -6.22 -0.87 7.20
N ASN A 282 -5.80 -1.13 5.99
CA ASN A 282 -4.66 -1.99 5.66
C ASN A 282 -4.69 -3.34 6.39
N TYR A 283 -5.87 -3.96 6.45
CA TYR A 283 -6.07 -5.24 7.11
C TYR A 283 -5.30 -6.34 6.37
N PRO A 284 -4.39 -7.08 7.03
CA PRO A 284 -3.59 -8.09 6.37
C PRO A 284 -4.42 -9.36 6.13
N LEU A 285 -5.17 -9.39 5.04
CA LEU A 285 -6.09 -10.49 4.73
C LEU A 285 -5.38 -11.84 4.64
N HIS A 286 -4.16 -11.86 4.11
CA HIS A 286 -3.31 -13.04 4.01
C HIS A 286 -2.87 -13.62 5.37
N LEU A 287 -3.02 -12.85 6.44
CA LEU A 287 -2.75 -13.27 7.83
C LEU A 287 -4.04 -13.39 8.67
N HIS A 288 -5.21 -13.44 8.03
CA HIS A 288 -6.50 -13.44 8.73
C HIS A 288 -6.60 -14.50 9.83
N ASP A 289 -6.10 -15.70 9.57
CA ASP A 289 -6.14 -16.81 10.53
C ASP A 289 -5.20 -16.62 11.74
N HIS A 290 -4.27 -15.67 11.66
CA HIS A 290 -3.36 -15.31 12.74
C HIS A 290 -3.83 -14.08 13.54
N VAL A 291 -4.85 -13.37 13.08
CA VAL A 291 -5.45 -12.26 13.83
C VAL A 291 -6.20 -12.81 15.05
N ASP A 292 -6.05 -12.14 16.20
CA ASP A 292 -6.85 -12.47 17.38
C ASP A 292 -8.34 -12.56 17.03
N ARG A 293 -9.00 -13.63 17.49
CA ARG A 293 -10.41 -13.92 17.13
C ARG A 293 -11.37 -12.83 17.53
N ALA A 294 -11.16 -12.16 18.68
CA ALA A 294 -12.02 -11.07 19.13
C ALA A 294 -11.82 -9.83 18.25
N VAL A 295 -10.59 -9.54 17.89
CA VAL A 295 -10.24 -8.47 16.95
C VAL A 295 -10.82 -8.77 15.56
N ALA A 296 -10.58 -9.96 15.02
CA ALA A 296 -11.12 -10.36 13.73
C ALA A 296 -12.65 -10.24 13.69
N LYS A 297 -13.35 -10.76 14.69
CA LYS A 297 -14.82 -10.68 14.78
C LYS A 297 -15.35 -9.24 14.81
N SER A 298 -14.64 -8.31 15.43
CA SER A 298 -15.06 -6.91 15.54
C SER A 298 -14.69 -6.05 14.34
N VAL A 299 -13.58 -6.35 13.69
CA VAL A 299 -12.96 -5.54 12.63
C VAL A 299 -13.39 -6.02 11.24
N PHE A 300 -13.36 -7.33 11.00
CA PHE A 300 -13.57 -7.92 9.68
C PHE A 300 -14.89 -7.49 8.99
N PRO A 301 -16.04 -7.43 9.68
CA PRO A 301 -17.29 -6.96 9.07
C PRO A 301 -17.32 -5.47 8.70
N LYS A 302 -16.32 -4.70 9.16
CA LYS A 302 -16.24 -3.23 9.00
C LYS A 302 -15.02 -2.79 8.20
N LEU A 303 -14.41 -3.70 7.45
CA LEU A 303 -13.22 -3.40 6.66
C LEU A 303 -13.49 -2.28 5.66
N LEU A 304 -12.59 -1.32 5.61
CA LEU A 304 -12.61 -0.22 4.64
C LEU A 304 -11.50 -0.36 3.61
N HIS A 305 -10.35 -0.90 4.02
CA HIS A 305 -9.20 -1.13 3.15
C HIS A 305 -8.45 -2.36 3.60
N LEU A 306 -8.05 -3.22 2.68
CA LEU A 306 -7.37 -4.47 2.97
C LEU A 306 -6.15 -4.69 2.06
N HIS A 307 -5.22 -5.50 2.56
CA HIS A 307 -4.01 -5.93 1.90
C HIS A 307 -4.07 -7.45 1.74
N TYR A 308 -4.15 -7.93 0.49
CA TYR A 308 -4.48 -9.33 0.22
C TYR A 308 -3.29 -10.17 -0.27
N HIS A 309 -2.16 -9.55 -0.65
CA HIS A 309 -1.00 -10.23 -1.21
C HIS A 309 -1.38 -11.16 -2.38
N TRP A 310 -1.12 -12.46 -2.24
CA TRP A 310 -1.37 -13.50 -3.24
C TRP A 310 -2.77 -14.14 -3.17
N LEU A 311 -3.64 -13.73 -2.26
CA LEU A 311 -4.94 -14.38 -2.02
C LEU A 311 -5.93 -14.32 -3.19
N PHE A 312 -5.65 -13.58 -4.24
CA PHE A 312 -6.40 -13.60 -5.49
C PHE A 312 -5.68 -14.40 -6.59
N ALA A 313 -4.59 -15.09 -6.27
CA ALA A 313 -4.04 -16.10 -7.14
C ALA A 313 -4.98 -17.34 -7.19
N GLU A 314 -5.00 -18.03 -8.31
CA GLU A 314 -5.95 -19.12 -8.58
C GLU A 314 -5.88 -20.25 -7.53
N ASP A 315 -4.68 -20.58 -7.05
CA ASP A 315 -4.43 -21.62 -6.05
C ASP A 315 -4.91 -21.25 -4.63
N ALA A 316 -5.19 -19.99 -4.36
CA ALA A 316 -5.58 -19.49 -3.04
C ALA A 316 -7.07 -19.07 -2.95
N LEU A 317 -7.81 -19.13 -4.05
CA LEU A 317 -9.18 -18.60 -4.10
C LEU A 317 -10.18 -19.30 -3.20
N SER A 318 -10.08 -20.62 -3.08
CA SER A 318 -10.99 -21.43 -2.25
C SER A 318 -10.86 -21.17 -0.75
N THR A 319 -9.71 -20.65 -0.32
CA THR A 319 -9.39 -20.35 1.09
C THR A 319 -9.50 -18.87 1.43
N ASN A 320 -9.83 -18.02 0.44
CA ASN A 320 -9.88 -16.58 0.65
C ASN A 320 -11.00 -16.17 1.63
N PRO A 321 -10.67 -15.58 2.78
CA PRO A 321 -11.64 -15.23 3.82
C PRO A 321 -12.77 -14.30 3.36
N LEU A 322 -12.54 -13.47 2.34
CA LEU A 322 -13.55 -12.53 1.81
C LEU A 322 -14.79 -13.26 1.25
N PHE A 323 -14.63 -14.47 0.72
CA PHE A 323 -15.70 -15.23 0.09
C PHE A 323 -16.35 -16.24 1.03
N LEU A 324 -15.84 -16.41 2.24
CA LEU A 324 -16.44 -17.26 3.25
C LEU A 324 -17.80 -16.69 3.71
N ARG A 325 -18.66 -17.57 4.24
CA ARG A 325 -19.96 -17.16 4.77
C ARG A 325 -19.78 -16.17 5.93
N GLY A 326 -20.46 -15.01 5.84
CA GLY A 326 -20.33 -13.95 6.83
C GLY A 326 -19.15 -13.00 6.60
N GLY A 327 -18.48 -13.08 5.45
CA GLY A 327 -17.43 -12.13 5.05
C GLY A 327 -17.94 -10.69 4.91
N PRO A 328 -17.03 -9.71 4.83
CA PRO A 328 -17.34 -8.28 4.88
C PRO A 328 -17.98 -7.73 3.61
N LEU A 329 -17.98 -8.49 2.52
CA LEU A 329 -18.40 -8.00 1.22
C LEU A 329 -19.92 -7.86 1.11
N SER A 330 -20.38 -6.73 0.62
CA SER A 330 -21.75 -6.57 0.10
C SER A 330 -21.98 -7.49 -1.11
N VAL A 331 -23.22 -7.65 -1.51
CA VAL A 331 -23.57 -8.44 -2.70
C VAL A 331 -22.91 -7.87 -3.95
N ASP A 332 -22.93 -6.54 -4.11
CA ASP A 332 -22.34 -5.86 -5.27
C ASP A 332 -20.80 -6.02 -5.28
N GLN A 333 -20.13 -5.86 -4.14
CA GLN A 333 -18.68 -6.07 -4.02
C GLN A 333 -18.29 -7.51 -4.33
N ARG A 334 -19.06 -8.48 -3.85
CA ARG A 334 -18.83 -9.91 -4.13
C ARG A 334 -18.95 -10.22 -5.62
N ASN A 335 -19.98 -9.68 -6.27
CA ASN A 335 -20.19 -9.85 -7.71
C ASN A 335 -19.08 -9.17 -8.52
N TRP A 336 -18.68 -7.95 -8.11
CA TRP A 336 -17.57 -7.25 -8.73
C TRP A 336 -16.27 -8.03 -8.60
N LEU A 337 -15.88 -8.45 -7.41
CA LEU A 337 -14.63 -9.22 -7.20
C LEU A 337 -14.63 -10.53 -7.99
N ARG A 338 -15.74 -11.27 -8.02
CA ARG A 338 -15.85 -12.49 -8.82
C ARG A 338 -15.68 -12.25 -10.32
N SER A 339 -16.09 -11.09 -10.82
CA SER A 339 -15.95 -10.76 -12.23
C SER A 339 -14.55 -10.21 -12.56
N ALA A 340 -13.88 -9.57 -11.60
CA ALA A 340 -12.59 -8.92 -11.77
C ALA A 340 -11.40 -9.85 -11.44
N THR A 341 -11.63 -10.92 -10.68
CA THR A 341 -10.60 -11.89 -10.29
C THR A 341 -10.71 -13.18 -11.12
N PRO A 342 -9.66 -14.00 -11.24
CA PRO A 342 -9.68 -15.25 -12.01
C PRO A 342 -10.55 -16.36 -11.41
N LEU A 343 -11.62 -16.01 -10.70
CA LEU A 343 -12.54 -16.88 -9.95
C LEU A 343 -13.54 -17.69 -10.81
N SER A 344 -13.42 -17.72 -12.10
CA SER A 344 -14.37 -18.42 -12.97
C SER A 344 -13.75 -19.53 -13.77
#